data_4623a47a474d30eac3c7458475238327
#
_entry.id   4623a47a474d30eac3c7458475238327
#
_cell.length_a   1.000
_cell.length_b   1.000
_cell.length_c   1.000
_cell.angle_alpha   90.00
_cell.angle_beta   90.00
_cell.angle_gamma   90.00
#
_symmetry.space_group_name_H-M   'P 1'
#
loop_
_entity.id
_entity.type
_entity.pdbx_description
1 polymer ?
#
loop_
_entity_poly.entity_id
_entity_poly.type
_entity_poly.pdbx_seq_one_letter_code
_entity_poly.pdbx_strand_id
1 'polypeptide(L)'
;MAAFDGLMVSVSGVRGRVGEALTPEIVATFAGAFGAWASRGGTRTVVVGRDSRVSGPMFTRIVHGALQSVGCTVIDVGMAPTPTVQLAVEHHHAAGGLAITASHNPIEWNALKFIGPSGRFLSAQEGADMRALLDAGIPRATWDQLGEVVTDEGAVERHVRQLLALPWLDVAGIRARRFRVALDCCHGAGSGIMPLLLSELGCELYAIHMEADGRFHR
;
A
#
# COMPACT_ATOMS: atom_id res chain seq x y z
N MET A 1 -27.67 -4.65 -0.24
CA MET A 1 -26.29 -4.94 0.24
C MET A 1 -26.32 -6.18 1.12
N ALA A 2 -25.60 -7.24 0.78
CA ALA A 2 -25.28 -8.25 1.76
C ALA A 2 -24.47 -7.53 2.88
N ALA A 3 -24.95 -7.63 4.12
CA ALA A 3 -24.18 -7.10 5.25
C ALA A 3 -22.84 -7.84 5.29
N PHE A 4 -21.76 -7.12 5.14
CA PHE A 4 -20.38 -7.65 5.28
C PHE A 4 -20.10 -7.84 6.77
N ASP A 5 -20.72 -8.88 7.36
CA ASP A 5 -20.65 -9.15 8.79
C ASP A 5 -19.19 -9.31 9.23
N GLY A 6 -18.77 -8.55 10.24
CA GLY A 6 -17.38 -8.50 10.71
C GLY A 6 -16.39 -7.69 9.85
N LEU A 7 -16.82 -7.16 8.68
CA LEU A 7 -15.99 -6.30 7.84
C LEU A 7 -16.11 -4.84 8.29
N MET A 8 -14.99 -4.21 8.55
CA MET A 8 -14.95 -2.79 8.90
C MET A 8 -14.67 -1.96 7.64
N VAL A 9 -15.71 -1.34 7.11
CA VAL A 9 -15.61 -0.43 5.96
C VAL A 9 -15.52 1.00 6.49
N SER A 10 -14.42 1.68 6.19
CA SER A 10 -14.16 3.07 6.55
C SER A 10 -14.08 3.95 5.29
N VAL A 11 -13.90 5.25 5.48
CA VAL A 11 -13.70 6.20 4.38
C VAL A 11 -12.49 5.81 3.52
N SER A 12 -11.39 5.43 4.15
CA SER A 12 -10.10 5.22 3.52
C SER A 12 -9.72 3.75 3.34
N GLY A 13 -10.64 2.82 3.59
CA GLY A 13 -10.26 1.42 3.45
C GLY A 13 -11.28 0.42 3.96
N VAL A 14 -10.98 -0.83 3.71
CA VAL A 14 -11.74 -1.99 4.17
C VAL A 14 -10.81 -2.95 4.89
N ARG A 15 -11.17 -3.38 6.09
CA ARG A 15 -10.37 -4.29 6.90
C ARG A 15 -11.23 -5.37 7.57
N GLY A 16 -10.62 -6.52 7.83
CA GLY A 16 -11.27 -7.64 8.49
C GLY A 16 -10.28 -8.72 8.88
N ARG A 17 -10.76 -9.72 9.61
CA ARG A 17 -10.02 -10.95 9.86
C ARG A 17 -9.98 -11.79 8.58
N VAL A 18 -8.77 -12.22 8.23
CA VAL A 18 -8.51 -12.97 7.00
C VAL A 18 -9.22 -14.33 7.05
N GLY A 19 -9.97 -14.66 6.00
CA GLY A 19 -10.73 -15.91 5.90
C GLY A 19 -12.08 -15.89 6.61
N GLU A 20 -12.35 -14.89 7.45
CA GLU A 20 -13.67 -14.70 8.10
C GLU A 20 -14.45 -13.60 7.36
N ALA A 21 -14.11 -12.34 7.60
CA ALA A 21 -14.77 -11.19 6.98
C ALA A 21 -14.00 -10.66 5.76
N LEU A 22 -12.66 -10.69 5.77
CA LEU A 22 -11.83 -10.30 4.64
C LEU A 22 -11.44 -11.54 3.82
N THR A 23 -12.30 -11.89 2.88
CA THR A 23 -12.10 -13.04 1.97
C THR A 23 -11.48 -12.60 0.65
N PRO A 24 -10.95 -13.53 -0.19
CA PRO A 24 -10.47 -13.27 -1.54
C PRO A 24 -11.49 -12.53 -2.41
N GLU A 25 -12.78 -12.90 -2.34
CA GLU A 25 -13.87 -12.30 -3.12
C GLU A 25 -14.09 -10.84 -2.71
N ILE A 26 -14.06 -10.55 -1.41
CA ILE A 26 -14.18 -9.19 -0.87
C ILE A 26 -13.02 -8.34 -1.35
N VAL A 27 -11.78 -8.85 -1.26
CA VAL A 27 -10.58 -8.15 -1.74
C VAL A 27 -10.68 -7.87 -3.23
N ALA A 28 -11.07 -8.86 -4.06
CA ALA A 28 -11.23 -8.69 -5.51
C ALA A 28 -12.32 -7.65 -5.84
N THR A 29 -13.42 -7.68 -5.12
CA THR A 29 -14.55 -6.77 -5.33
C THR A 29 -14.16 -5.33 -5.02
N PHE A 30 -13.57 -5.07 -3.85
CA PHE A 30 -13.15 -3.71 -3.49
C PHE A 30 -11.99 -3.20 -4.35
N ALA A 31 -11.02 -4.03 -4.71
CA ALA A 31 -9.93 -3.65 -5.60
C ALA A 31 -10.44 -3.31 -7.00
N GLY A 32 -11.35 -4.12 -7.55
CA GLY A 32 -11.98 -3.84 -8.85
C GLY A 32 -12.80 -2.55 -8.84
N ALA A 33 -13.61 -2.33 -7.78
CA ALA A 33 -14.38 -1.08 -7.63
C ALA A 33 -13.45 0.15 -7.53
N PHE A 34 -12.35 0.04 -6.77
CA PHE A 34 -11.35 1.09 -6.68
C PHE A 34 -10.70 1.40 -8.03
N GLY A 35 -10.25 0.37 -8.76
CA GLY A 35 -9.63 0.54 -10.08
C GLY A 35 -10.57 1.22 -11.08
N ALA A 36 -11.82 0.78 -11.13
CA ALA A 36 -12.83 1.37 -11.99
C ALA A 36 -13.17 2.82 -11.60
N TRP A 37 -13.19 3.13 -10.30
CA TRP A 37 -13.39 4.49 -9.80
C TRP A 37 -12.20 5.39 -10.15
N ALA A 38 -10.98 4.95 -9.85
CA ALA A 38 -9.76 5.72 -10.06
C ALA A 38 -9.54 6.06 -11.55
N SER A 39 -9.86 5.12 -12.44
CA SER A 39 -9.68 5.29 -13.90
C SER A 39 -10.62 6.30 -14.55
N ARG A 40 -11.60 6.85 -13.85
CA ARG A 40 -12.57 7.84 -14.41
C ARG A 40 -11.89 9.12 -14.89
N GLY A 41 -10.73 9.49 -14.34
CA GLY A 41 -9.93 10.64 -14.75
C GLY A 41 -9.08 10.45 -16.02
N GLY A 42 -9.18 9.29 -16.69
CA GLY A 42 -8.44 8.96 -17.92
C GLY A 42 -7.14 8.19 -17.67
N THR A 43 -6.41 8.46 -16.60
CA THR A 43 -5.24 7.67 -16.20
C THR A 43 -5.70 6.32 -15.64
N ARG A 44 -5.04 5.23 -16.06
CA ARG A 44 -5.40 3.85 -15.65
C ARG A 44 -4.30 3.16 -14.85
N THR A 45 -3.28 3.89 -14.43
CA THR A 45 -2.19 3.35 -13.63
C THR A 45 -2.56 3.37 -12.14
N VAL A 46 -2.38 2.24 -11.45
CA VAL A 46 -2.64 2.11 -10.00
C VAL A 46 -1.41 1.53 -9.32
N VAL A 47 -0.90 2.21 -8.30
CA VAL A 47 0.22 1.70 -7.50
C VAL A 47 -0.29 0.72 -6.45
N VAL A 48 0.40 -0.39 -6.26
CA VAL A 48 0.10 -1.39 -5.24
C VAL A 48 1.34 -1.66 -4.40
N GLY A 49 1.19 -1.66 -3.09
CA GLY A 49 2.24 -2.12 -2.17
C GLY A 49 1.63 -2.82 -0.96
N ARG A 50 2.44 -3.55 -0.22
CA ARG A 50 1.98 -4.31 0.95
C ARG A 50 2.94 -4.21 2.14
N ASP A 51 2.44 -4.52 3.32
CA ASP A 51 3.29 -4.81 4.47
C ASP A 51 3.81 -6.26 4.47
N SER A 52 4.44 -6.67 5.57
CA SER A 52 5.04 -8.00 5.72
C SER A 52 4.04 -9.11 6.06
N ARG A 53 2.76 -8.83 6.29
CA ARG A 53 1.76 -9.82 6.73
C ARG A 53 1.75 -11.06 5.85
N VAL A 54 1.64 -12.24 6.47
CA VAL A 54 1.63 -13.56 5.81
C VAL A 54 0.57 -13.64 4.70
N SER A 55 -0.58 -13.00 4.88
CA SER A 55 -1.65 -12.92 3.87
C SER A 55 -1.35 -11.93 2.73
N GLY A 56 -0.34 -11.06 2.89
CA GLY A 56 0.00 -10.02 1.92
C GLY A 56 0.24 -10.55 0.51
N PRO A 57 1.12 -11.54 0.28
CA PRO A 57 1.39 -12.07 -1.06
C PRO A 57 0.17 -12.65 -1.76
N MET A 58 -0.73 -13.30 -1.03
CA MET A 58 -1.98 -13.82 -1.58
C MET A 58 -2.89 -12.67 -2.03
N PHE A 59 -3.12 -11.69 -1.15
CA PHE A 59 -3.98 -10.55 -1.48
C PHE A 59 -3.41 -9.68 -2.59
N THR A 60 -2.09 -9.53 -2.68
CA THR A 60 -1.45 -8.80 -3.79
C THR A 60 -1.82 -9.42 -5.14
N ARG A 61 -1.74 -10.76 -5.29
CA ARG A 61 -2.12 -11.43 -6.55
C ARG A 61 -3.59 -11.20 -6.90
N ILE A 62 -4.49 -11.22 -5.90
CA ILE A 62 -5.91 -10.97 -6.08
C ILE A 62 -6.15 -9.52 -6.51
N VAL A 63 -5.52 -8.56 -5.84
CA VAL A 63 -5.59 -7.13 -6.16
C VAL A 63 -5.10 -6.88 -7.59
N HIS A 64 -3.97 -7.46 -7.98
CA HIS A 64 -3.44 -7.35 -9.33
C HIS A 64 -4.46 -7.81 -10.37
N GLY A 65 -4.96 -9.04 -10.25
CA GLY A 65 -5.95 -9.58 -11.18
C GLY A 65 -7.25 -8.77 -11.21
N ALA A 66 -7.71 -8.27 -10.06
CA ALA A 66 -8.91 -7.44 -9.97
C ALA A 66 -8.71 -6.09 -10.68
N LEU A 67 -7.56 -5.43 -10.51
CA LEU A 67 -7.22 -4.18 -11.19
C LEU A 67 -7.05 -4.38 -12.70
N GLN A 68 -6.33 -5.44 -13.12
CA GLN A 68 -6.18 -5.78 -14.54
C GLN A 68 -7.55 -6.03 -15.19
N SER A 69 -8.49 -6.67 -14.50
CA SER A 69 -9.83 -6.99 -15.01
C SER A 69 -10.71 -5.76 -15.27
N VAL A 70 -10.32 -4.59 -14.77
CA VAL A 70 -10.97 -3.31 -15.06
C VAL A 70 -10.11 -2.39 -15.94
N GLY A 71 -9.05 -2.95 -16.55
CA GLY A 71 -8.17 -2.27 -17.51
C GLY A 71 -7.13 -1.36 -16.85
N CYS A 72 -6.77 -1.58 -15.58
CA CYS A 72 -5.71 -0.83 -14.92
C CYS A 72 -4.35 -1.49 -15.12
N THR A 73 -3.36 -0.70 -15.50
CA THR A 73 -1.94 -1.06 -15.33
C THR A 73 -1.55 -0.91 -13.87
N VAL A 74 -0.98 -1.97 -13.30
CA VAL A 74 -0.55 -2.00 -11.92
C VAL A 74 0.95 -1.74 -11.83
N ILE A 75 1.37 -0.79 -10.97
CA ILE A 75 2.76 -0.64 -10.57
C ILE A 75 2.90 -1.26 -9.18
N ASP A 76 3.56 -2.41 -9.12
CA ASP A 76 3.83 -3.12 -7.86
C ASP A 76 5.14 -2.62 -7.24
N VAL A 77 5.05 -1.93 -6.11
CA VAL A 77 6.21 -1.47 -5.32
C VAL A 77 6.66 -2.49 -4.28
N GLY A 78 6.08 -3.68 -4.29
CA GLY A 78 6.44 -4.77 -3.40
C GLY A 78 6.12 -4.52 -1.93
N MET A 79 7.03 -4.95 -1.06
CA MET A 79 6.91 -4.73 0.37
C MET A 79 7.43 -3.34 0.74
N ALA A 80 6.51 -2.46 1.12
CA ALA A 80 6.79 -1.07 1.43
C ALA A 80 5.83 -0.52 2.50
N PRO A 81 6.26 0.43 3.33
CA PRO A 81 5.35 1.12 4.24
C PRO A 81 4.37 2.01 3.45
N THR A 82 3.20 2.24 4.02
CA THR A 82 2.13 3.03 3.38
C THR A 82 2.61 4.37 2.80
N PRO A 83 3.45 5.18 3.49
CA PRO A 83 3.95 6.42 2.89
C PRO A 83 4.75 6.22 1.60
N THR A 84 5.48 5.12 1.45
CA THR A 84 6.18 4.81 0.19
C THR A 84 5.18 4.59 -0.95
N VAL A 85 4.07 3.89 -0.69
CA VAL A 85 3.00 3.71 -1.69
C VAL A 85 2.38 5.05 -2.07
N GLN A 86 2.13 5.93 -1.10
CA GLN A 86 1.59 7.27 -1.32
C GLN A 86 2.50 8.12 -2.21
N LEU A 87 3.80 8.17 -1.90
CA LEU A 87 4.79 8.88 -2.71
C LEU A 87 4.98 8.26 -4.10
N ALA A 88 4.84 6.95 -4.24
CA ALA A 88 4.88 6.30 -5.54
C ALA A 88 3.66 6.65 -6.41
N VAL A 89 2.46 6.86 -5.82
CA VAL A 89 1.29 7.37 -6.54
C VAL A 89 1.59 8.73 -7.17
N GLU A 90 2.17 9.66 -6.40
CA GLU A 90 2.56 10.98 -6.89
C GLU A 90 3.67 10.89 -7.95
N HIS A 91 4.71 10.08 -7.69
CA HIS A 91 5.85 9.91 -8.59
C HIS A 91 5.44 9.41 -9.98
N HIS A 92 4.53 8.43 -10.03
CA HIS A 92 4.06 7.83 -11.29
C HIS A 92 2.87 8.58 -11.89
N HIS A 93 2.43 9.68 -11.30
CA HIS A 93 1.19 10.38 -11.69
C HIS A 93 0.02 9.40 -11.85
N ALA A 94 -0.05 8.43 -10.93
CA ALA A 94 -1.03 7.36 -10.99
C ALA A 94 -2.44 7.83 -10.67
N ALA A 95 -3.44 7.13 -11.17
CA ALA A 95 -4.85 7.36 -10.85
C ALA A 95 -5.17 7.17 -9.36
N GLY A 96 -4.31 6.41 -8.67
CA GLY A 96 -4.40 6.16 -7.25
C GLY A 96 -3.52 5.00 -6.82
N GLY A 97 -3.69 4.55 -5.58
CA GLY A 97 -2.93 3.43 -5.04
C GLY A 97 -3.68 2.59 -4.02
N LEU A 98 -3.22 1.37 -3.84
CA LEU A 98 -3.69 0.43 -2.83
C LEU A 98 -2.54 0.00 -1.93
N ALA A 99 -2.67 0.25 -0.62
CA ALA A 99 -1.76 -0.32 0.37
C ALA A 99 -2.45 -1.48 1.10
N ILE A 100 -1.87 -2.67 0.99
CA ILE A 100 -2.37 -3.92 1.59
C ILE A 100 -1.74 -4.04 2.98
N THR A 101 -2.43 -3.55 4.00
CA THR A 101 -1.91 -3.49 5.38
C THR A 101 -3.00 -3.20 6.39
N ALA A 102 -3.00 -3.90 7.52
CA ALA A 102 -3.88 -3.62 8.65
C ALA A 102 -3.18 -2.81 9.77
N SER A 103 -2.08 -2.09 9.47
CA SER A 103 -1.36 -1.25 10.44
C SER A 103 -0.91 -2.04 11.68
N HIS A 104 -1.39 -1.68 12.87
CA HIS A 104 -1.06 -2.28 14.17
C HIS A 104 -2.05 -3.37 14.62
N ASN A 105 -3.02 -3.74 13.78
CA ASN A 105 -3.93 -4.83 14.12
C ASN A 105 -3.20 -6.16 14.28
N PRO A 106 -3.74 -7.12 15.05
CA PRO A 106 -3.17 -8.46 15.20
C PRO A 106 -2.93 -9.17 13.87
N ILE A 107 -2.13 -10.24 13.90
CA ILE A 107 -1.61 -10.94 12.72
C ILE A 107 -2.71 -11.49 11.81
N GLU A 108 -3.83 -11.90 12.37
CA GLU A 108 -4.99 -12.45 11.64
C GLU A 108 -5.77 -11.41 10.83
N TRP A 109 -5.47 -10.12 10.99
CA TRP A 109 -6.11 -9.02 10.26
C TRP A 109 -5.33 -8.65 9.00
N ASN A 110 -6.06 -8.20 7.97
CA ASN A 110 -5.48 -7.44 6.86
C ASN A 110 -6.50 -6.40 6.35
N ALA A 111 -6.06 -5.54 5.43
CA ALA A 111 -6.91 -4.48 4.90
C ALA A 111 -6.44 -4.03 3.52
N LEU A 112 -7.34 -3.38 2.78
CA LEU A 112 -7.02 -2.52 1.64
C LEU A 112 -7.20 -1.07 2.07
N LYS A 113 -6.18 -0.24 1.90
CA LYS A 113 -6.25 1.21 2.07
C LYS A 113 -6.22 1.87 0.71
N PHE A 114 -7.18 2.75 0.47
CA PHE A 114 -7.39 3.44 -0.80
C PHE A 114 -6.72 4.81 -0.77
N ILE A 115 -5.85 5.06 -1.77
CA ILE A 115 -5.06 6.28 -1.93
C ILE A 115 -5.49 6.93 -3.24
N GLY A 116 -5.89 8.19 -3.18
CA GLY A 116 -6.26 8.98 -4.36
C GLY A 116 -5.03 9.48 -5.15
N PRO A 117 -5.24 10.15 -6.29
CA PRO A 117 -4.17 10.60 -7.18
C PRO A 117 -3.21 11.63 -6.54
N SER A 118 -3.63 12.28 -5.47
CA SER A 118 -2.81 13.21 -4.67
C SER A 118 -1.94 12.54 -3.62
N GLY A 119 -1.79 11.21 -3.64
CA GLY A 119 -1.05 10.48 -2.61
C GLY A 119 -1.72 10.43 -1.23
N ARG A 120 -2.92 11.00 -1.08
CA ARG A 120 -3.68 11.00 0.19
C ARG A 120 -4.73 9.89 0.19
N PHE A 121 -5.14 9.49 1.39
CA PHE A 121 -6.31 8.61 1.51
C PHE A 121 -7.55 9.28 0.94
N LEU A 122 -8.49 8.48 0.44
CA LEU A 122 -9.74 9.00 -0.08
C LEU A 122 -10.49 9.84 0.96
N SER A 123 -11.10 10.91 0.51
CA SER A 123 -12.10 11.67 1.26
C SER A 123 -13.40 10.88 1.44
N ALA A 124 -14.28 11.36 2.28
CA ALA A 124 -15.60 10.73 2.50
C ALA A 124 -16.41 10.64 1.20
N GLN A 125 -16.38 11.68 0.36
CA GLN A 125 -17.09 11.70 -0.91
C GLN A 125 -16.49 10.71 -1.91
N GLU A 126 -15.17 10.72 -2.10
CA GLU A 126 -14.48 9.78 -2.98
C GLU A 126 -14.71 8.33 -2.57
N GLY A 127 -14.66 8.05 -1.27
CA GLY A 127 -14.99 6.72 -0.73
C GLY A 127 -16.44 6.32 -0.96
N ALA A 128 -17.39 7.26 -0.90
CA ALA A 128 -18.79 7.00 -1.22
C ALA A 128 -18.99 6.72 -2.72
N ASP A 129 -18.35 7.52 -3.58
CA ASP A 129 -18.41 7.36 -5.04
C ASP A 129 -17.82 6.03 -5.51
N MET A 130 -16.72 5.61 -4.89
CA MET A 130 -16.12 4.30 -5.14
C MET A 130 -17.06 3.17 -4.70
N ARG A 131 -17.64 3.27 -3.51
CA ARG A 131 -18.57 2.25 -2.99
C ARG A 131 -19.87 2.15 -3.81
N ALA A 132 -20.34 3.23 -4.40
CA ALA A 132 -21.53 3.20 -5.27
C ALA A 132 -21.36 2.22 -6.45
N LEU A 133 -20.12 1.93 -6.89
CA LEU A 133 -19.86 0.92 -7.91
C LEU A 133 -20.13 -0.52 -7.43
N LEU A 134 -20.11 -0.77 -6.12
CA LEU A 134 -20.42 -2.10 -5.58
C LEU A 134 -21.89 -2.45 -5.81
N ASP A 135 -22.79 -1.46 -5.78
CA ASP A 135 -24.21 -1.63 -6.00
C ASP A 135 -24.58 -1.51 -7.50
N ALA A 136 -23.95 -0.57 -8.22
CA ALA A 136 -24.20 -0.31 -9.63
C ALA A 136 -23.61 -1.38 -10.58
N GLY A 137 -22.66 -2.17 -10.09
CA GLY A 137 -21.87 -3.11 -10.88
C GLY A 137 -20.53 -2.50 -11.32
N ILE A 138 -19.49 -3.30 -11.21
CA ILE A 138 -18.12 -2.90 -11.56
C ILE A 138 -17.93 -3.15 -13.06
N PRO A 139 -17.67 -2.10 -13.90
CA PRO A 139 -17.38 -2.28 -15.31
C PRO A 139 -16.10 -3.11 -15.50
N ARG A 140 -16.12 -4.04 -16.47
CA ARG A 140 -14.98 -4.90 -16.77
C ARG A 140 -14.38 -4.54 -18.12
N ALA A 141 -13.08 -4.67 -18.20
CA ALA A 141 -12.36 -4.57 -19.46
C ALA A 141 -12.63 -5.83 -20.33
N THR A 142 -12.64 -5.64 -21.64
CA THR A 142 -12.62 -6.73 -22.59
C THR A 142 -11.22 -7.37 -22.65
N TRP A 143 -11.10 -8.55 -23.22
CA TRP A 143 -9.84 -9.33 -23.25
C TRP A 143 -8.67 -8.56 -23.87
N ASP A 144 -8.92 -7.66 -24.78
CA ASP A 144 -7.95 -6.81 -25.50
C ASP A 144 -7.65 -5.48 -24.77
N GLN A 145 -8.32 -5.22 -23.63
CA GLN A 145 -8.17 -4.01 -22.80
C GLN A 145 -7.72 -4.34 -21.37
N LEU A 146 -7.34 -5.59 -21.13
CA LEU A 146 -6.81 -5.97 -19.82
C LEU A 146 -5.53 -5.19 -19.51
N GLY A 147 -5.37 -4.78 -18.25
CA GLY A 147 -4.14 -4.13 -17.80
C GLY A 147 -2.98 -5.11 -17.62
N GLU A 148 -1.84 -4.57 -17.34
CA GLU A 148 -0.61 -5.32 -17.05
C GLU A 148 -0.07 -5.02 -15.64
N VAL A 149 0.93 -5.79 -15.20
CA VAL A 149 1.64 -5.56 -13.94
C VAL A 149 3.09 -5.25 -14.25
N VAL A 150 3.58 -4.12 -13.74
CA VAL A 150 4.96 -3.66 -13.83
C VAL A 150 5.53 -3.53 -12.43
N THR A 151 6.74 -4.00 -12.18
CA THR A 151 7.41 -3.88 -10.89
C THR A 151 8.23 -2.59 -10.83
N ASP A 152 8.14 -1.88 -9.71
CA ASP A 152 8.99 -0.74 -9.39
C ASP A 152 9.82 -1.06 -8.14
N GLU A 153 11.02 -1.55 -8.34
CA GLU A 153 11.95 -1.90 -7.26
C GLU A 153 12.61 -0.68 -6.59
N GLY A 154 12.49 0.51 -7.18
CA GLY A 154 13.16 1.73 -6.70
C GLY A 154 12.33 2.61 -5.77
N ALA A 155 11.12 2.20 -5.39
CA ALA A 155 10.20 3.04 -4.63
C ALA A 155 10.71 3.39 -3.22
N VAL A 156 11.33 2.43 -2.53
CA VAL A 156 11.87 2.62 -1.17
C VAL A 156 13.06 3.58 -1.18
N GLU A 157 13.99 3.38 -2.09
CA GLU A 157 15.17 4.25 -2.25
C GLU A 157 14.79 5.67 -2.67
N ARG A 158 13.77 5.82 -3.54
CA ARG A 158 13.23 7.14 -3.88
C ARG A 158 12.64 7.85 -2.67
N HIS A 159 11.88 7.14 -1.85
CA HIS A 159 11.33 7.69 -0.62
C HIS A 159 12.44 8.20 0.30
N VAL A 160 13.49 7.40 0.55
CA VAL A 160 14.64 7.81 1.37
C VAL A 160 15.32 9.04 0.77
N ARG A 161 15.59 9.08 -0.55
CA ARG A 161 16.17 10.26 -1.20
C ARG A 161 15.31 11.50 -1.06
N GLN A 162 13.98 11.38 -1.17
CA GLN A 162 13.06 12.52 -0.96
C GLN A 162 13.12 13.04 0.47
N LEU A 163 13.18 12.15 1.46
CA LEU A 163 13.34 12.55 2.88
C LEU A 163 14.65 13.31 3.10
N LEU A 164 15.76 12.79 2.57
CA LEU A 164 17.08 13.42 2.72
C LEU A 164 17.20 14.76 1.97
N ALA A 165 16.36 15.00 0.98
CA ALA A 165 16.32 16.24 0.20
C ALA A 165 15.41 17.31 0.82
N LEU A 166 14.75 17.05 1.95
CA LEU A 166 13.88 18.02 2.61
C LEU A 166 14.69 19.24 3.08
N PRO A 167 14.33 20.46 2.71
CA PRO A 167 15.16 21.65 2.92
C PRO A 167 15.32 22.04 4.39
N TRP A 168 14.47 21.56 5.27
CA TRP A 168 14.51 21.79 6.72
C TRP A 168 15.21 20.68 7.50
N LEU A 169 15.66 19.61 6.82
CA LEU A 169 16.39 18.50 7.45
C LEU A 169 17.90 18.73 7.33
N ASP A 170 18.57 19.02 8.45
CA ASP A 170 20.03 19.15 8.50
C ASP A 170 20.71 17.77 8.48
N VAL A 171 20.78 17.17 7.29
CA VAL A 171 21.41 15.86 7.08
C VAL A 171 22.90 15.89 7.47
N ALA A 172 23.61 16.99 7.19
CA ALA A 172 25.02 17.12 7.50
C ALA A 172 25.28 17.16 9.02
N GLY A 173 24.47 17.93 9.75
CA GLY A 173 24.51 17.98 11.20
C GLY A 173 24.17 16.64 11.85
N ILE A 174 23.16 15.92 11.32
CA ILE A 174 22.81 14.58 11.81
C ILE A 174 24.00 13.61 11.59
N ARG A 175 24.59 13.57 10.40
CA ARG A 175 25.75 12.72 10.08
C ARG A 175 26.95 13.00 10.98
N ALA A 176 27.21 14.25 11.28
CA ALA A 176 28.34 14.65 12.15
C ALA A 176 28.19 14.13 13.58
N ARG A 177 26.96 13.92 14.04
CA ARG A 177 26.66 13.42 15.40
C ARG A 177 26.90 11.93 15.57
N ARG A 178 26.93 11.14 14.47
CA ARG A 178 27.10 9.67 14.51
C ARG A 178 26.23 9.01 15.58
N PHE A 179 24.93 9.25 15.51
CA PHE A 179 24.00 8.73 16.50
C PHE A 179 24.05 7.20 16.57
N ARG A 180 24.00 6.67 17.78
CA ARG A 180 23.79 5.24 18.03
C ARG A 180 22.30 5.01 18.19
N VAL A 181 21.73 4.20 17.29
CA VAL A 181 20.28 3.99 17.20
C VAL A 181 19.94 2.53 17.47
N ALA A 182 19.10 2.28 18.47
CA ALA A 182 18.44 1.00 18.64
C ALA A 182 17.13 1.01 17.82
N LEU A 183 16.99 0.02 16.92
CA LEU A 183 15.84 -0.11 16.03
C LEU A 183 15.17 -1.46 16.21
N ASP A 184 13.89 -1.46 16.55
CA ASP A 184 13.03 -2.64 16.48
C ASP A 184 12.10 -2.50 15.27
N CYS A 185 12.27 -3.38 14.27
CA CYS A 185 11.44 -3.41 13.06
C CYS A 185 10.14 -4.20 13.22
N CYS A 186 9.92 -4.83 14.38
CA CYS A 186 8.71 -5.60 14.70
C CYS A 186 8.33 -6.61 13.59
N HIS A 187 9.30 -7.19 12.89
CA HIS A 187 9.09 -8.06 11.72
C HIS A 187 8.21 -7.43 10.61
N GLY A 188 8.16 -6.10 10.55
CA GLY A 188 7.27 -5.31 9.69
C GLY A 188 7.94 -4.74 8.44
N ALA A 189 7.18 -4.00 7.64
CA ALA A 189 7.66 -3.33 6.42
C ALA A 189 8.72 -2.24 6.67
N GLY A 190 8.91 -1.82 7.92
CA GLY A 190 10.00 -0.92 8.32
C GLY A 190 11.40 -1.50 8.13
N SER A 191 11.53 -2.85 8.09
CA SER A 191 12.82 -3.56 7.95
C SER A 191 13.60 -3.19 6.68
N GLY A 192 12.91 -2.80 5.60
CA GLY A 192 13.57 -2.39 4.36
C GLY A 192 14.02 -0.93 4.39
N ILE A 193 13.12 -0.03 4.77
CA ILE A 193 13.36 1.41 4.64
C ILE A 193 14.16 2.02 5.80
N MET A 194 13.90 1.59 7.06
CA MET A 194 14.49 2.26 8.22
C MET A 194 16.00 2.06 8.32
N PRO A 195 16.57 0.86 8.11
CA PRO A 195 18.02 0.69 8.07
C PRO A 195 18.69 1.49 6.97
N LEU A 196 18.07 1.55 5.78
CA LEU A 196 18.56 2.34 4.67
C LEU A 196 18.63 3.83 5.04
N LEU A 197 17.54 4.39 5.58
CA LEU A 197 17.49 5.78 6.01
C LEU A 197 18.54 6.09 7.09
N LEU A 198 18.65 5.24 8.12
CA LEU A 198 19.59 5.44 9.22
C LEU A 198 21.05 5.32 8.77
N SER A 199 21.33 4.40 7.83
CA SER A 199 22.64 4.27 7.19
C SER A 199 23.00 5.54 6.41
N GLU A 200 22.08 6.08 5.61
CA GLU A 200 22.26 7.32 4.86
C GLU A 200 22.45 8.54 5.78
N LEU A 201 21.88 8.49 6.97
CA LEU A 201 22.09 9.51 8.02
C LEU A 201 23.38 9.29 8.83
N GLY A 202 24.20 8.29 8.51
CA GLY A 202 25.47 8.02 9.17
C GLY A 202 25.34 7.50 10.60
N CYS A 203 24.21 6.87 10.93
CA CYS A 203 23.96 6.31 12.25
C CYS A 203 24.64 4.95 12.44
N GLU A 204 25.12 4.68 13.65
CA GLU A 204 25.50 3.33 14.11
C GLU A 204 24.25 2.59 14.55
N LEU A 205 23.89 1.51 13.82
CA LEU A 205 22.61 0.83 13.96
C LEU A 205 22.73 -0.46 14.77
N TYR A 206 21.89 -0.60 15.79
CA TYR A 206 21.65 -1.82 16.56
C TYR A 206 20.20 -2.27 16.33
N ALA A 207 20.01 -3.18 15.36
CA ALA A 207 18.67 -3.55 14.91
C ALA A 207 18.28 -4.95 15.38
N ILE A 208 17.00 -5.09 15.79
CA ILE A 208 16.36 -6.35 16.13
C ILE A 208 15.09 -6.54 15.30
N HIS A 209 14.59 -7.77 15.24
CA HIS A 209 13.35 -8.14 14.52
C HIS A 209 13.31 -7.65 13.08
N MET A 210 14.44 -7.79 12.39
CA MET A 210 14.65 -7.31 11.02
C MET A 210 14.01 -8.20 9.95
N GLU A 211 13.77 -9.46 10.26
CA GLU A 211 13.12 -10.38 9.33
C GLU A 211 11.65 -10.01 9.15
N ALA A 212 11.27 -9.60 7.95
CA ALA A 212 9.92 -9.17 7.63
C ALA A 212 9.00 -10.38 7.34
N ASP A 213 8.86 -11.28 8.30
CA ASP A 213 8.08 -12.52 8.18
C ASP A 213 6.56 -12.32 8.43
N GLY A 214 6.17 -11.14 8.91
CA GLY A 214 4.79 -10.77 9.16
C GLY A 214 4.12 -11.50 10.32
N ARG A 215 4.87 -12.21 11.14
CA ARG A 215 4.35 -12.95 12.30
C ARG A 215 4.28 -12.11 13.56
N PHE A 216 5.00 -10.98 13.59
CA PHE A 216 4.98 -10.00 14.68
C PHE A 216 5.24 -10.63 16.07
N HIS A 217 6.16 -11.59 16.15
CA HIS A 217 6.58 -12.18 17.42
C HIS A 217 7.14 -11.08 18.33
N ARG A 218 6.71 -11.09 19.59
CA ARG A 218 7.22 -10.21 20.65
C ARG A 218 8.25 -10.96 21.48
#